data_1bf46f4bc95c6713fd17abdc88da8ab6
#
_entry.id   1bf46f4bc95c6713fd17abdc88da8ab6
#
_cell.length_a   1.000
_cell.length_b   1.000
_cell.length_c   1.000
_cell.angle_alpha   90.00
_cell.angle_beta   90.00
_cell.angle_gamma   90.00
#
_symmetry.space_group_name_H-M   'P 1'
#
loop_
_entity.id
_entity.type
_entity.pdbx_description
1 polymer ?
#
loop_
_entity_poly.entity_id
_entity_poly.type
_entity_poly.pdbx_seq_one_letter_code
_entity_poly.pdbx_strand_id
1 'polypeptide(L)'
;MKKINQLLLAVAATLAMVACTADDSWYNEKWTDTTSTTASDDDNSQTTASADDVICGVSSTGDVTTFTVALNKNAIAETCKADDSDDDYLENTTIERTITVIFSTTADATVEGDDAGIVNVSGNDVIATNTTGEVIRYVLTGTTTDGFFKLYSTKKQAIVLNGVNITNPDGAAINNQSKKRTFIVLNDGTKNYLTDGTNYSDATDDEDMKACFFSEGQLIFSGAGYLEVDANCKAGIRSDDYVRTLPKTNIFVDASSGNGIRGNDAVIVTGGVININVTGTADKGISTDGEVRIDGGRTTILTSGGYEYDSDDSDYTACSGIKADSLVTINGGELNIKSTGIGGKGINSDDQIVINDGVVRIITTGKRQKDSKGSVSPKGIKADGNITINGGQTQVRLEGSGDGTEAIESKSEIHIEAGTVECYSYDDAINSAGNLYIDGGYVYARAMNNDGIDANKNLYINGGVVIAEGGQQPECGIDVAEGYSAFINGGTVIAVGGGLQAISSSSKQASITVNASLGTTLGVIDGTTAVLGYTTPASNSGNALMISSPVFKSGSTYTLRAGCALDGGTSFYGLTTGCTIGSGNQSVDATASTSVSGSMGGGMPGGGFRPGGW
;
A
#
# COMPACT_ATOMS: atom_id res chain seq x y z
N MET A 1 -23.02 41.38 13.56
CA MET A 1 -24.21 40.64 13.99
C MET A 1 -24.77 39.90 12.78
N LYS A 2 -24.46 38.64 12.64
CA LYS A 2 -25.25 37.62 11.92
C LYS A 2 -24.69 36.28 12.30
N LYS A 3 -25.46 35.49 13.04
CA LYS A 3 -25.22 34.12 13.42
C LYS A 3 -25.29 33.24 12.18
N ILE A 4 -24.34 32.39 11.95
CA ILE A 4 -24.46 31.29 11.00
C ILE A 4 -24.51 30.00 11.83
N ASN A 5 -25.65 29.32 11.76
CA ASN A 5 -25.90 28.01 12.34
C ASN A 5 -25.05 26.96 11.61
N GLN A 6 -24.31 26.20 12.35
CA GLN A 6 -23.74 24.93 11.85
C GLN A 6 -24.85 23.87 11.89
N LEU A 7 -25.18 23.35 10.71
CA LEU A 7 -26.06 22.21 10.54
C LEU A 7 -25.17 20.95 10.48
N LEU A 8 -25.25 20.12 11.52
CA LEU A 8 -24.71 18.76 11.48
C LEU A 8 -25.55 17.94 10.49
N LEU A 9 -24.95 17.48 9.41
CA LEU A 9 -25.52 16.45 8.55
C LEU A 9 -24.79 15.13 8.87
N ALA A 10 -25.44 14.27 9.64
CA ALA A 10 -25.07 12.87 9.74
C ALA A 10 -25.56 12.17 8.46
N VAL A 11 -24.65 11.76 7.59
CA VAL A 11 -24.97 10.90 6.45
C VAL A 11 -24.75 9.47 6.89
N ALA A 12 -25.84 8.78 7.21
CA ALA A 12 -25.86 7.33 7.30
C ALA A 12 -25.79 6.77 5.86
N ALA A 13 -24.66 6.19 5.50
CA ALA A 13 -24.54 5.44 4.26
C ALA A 13 -25.26 4.09 4.41
N THR A 14 -26.51 4.03 3.97
CA THR A 14 -27.19 2.77 3.69
C THR A 14 -26.66 2.23 2.36
N LEU A 15 -25.95 1.11 2.40
CA LEU A 15 -25.66 0.31 1.20
C LEU A 15 -26.99 -0.16 0.60
N ALA A 16 -27.44 0.50 -0.46
CA ALA A 16 -28.44 -0.06 -1.35
C ALA A 16 -27.70 -0.87 -2.42
N MET A 17 -27.75 -2.20 -2.31
CA MET A 17 -27.41 -3.08 -3.43
C MET A 17 -28.48 -2.87 -4.50
N VAL A 18 -28.18 -2.05 -5.49
CA VAL A 18 -28.94 -2.02 -6.74
C VAL A 18 -28.29 -3.02 -7.67
N ALA A 19 -28.97 -4.13 -7.92
CA ALA A 19 -28.60 -5.03 -9.01
C ALA A 19 -28.80 -4.24 -10.32
N CYS A 20 -27.73 -3.78 -10.92
CA CYS A 20 -27.75 -3.27 -12.28
C CYS A 20 -27.73 -4.47 -13.22
N THR A 21 -28.82 -4.69 -13.92
CA THR A 21 -28.77 -5.41 -15.20
C THR A 21 -28.13 -4.44 -16.18
N ALA A 22 -26.81 -4.52 -16.31
CA ALA A 22 -26.14 -3.89 -17.42
C ALA A 22 -26.62 -4.55 -18.70
N ASP A 23 -26.98 -3.75 -19.68
CA ASP A 23 -27.22 -4.24 -21.04
C ASP A 23 -25.85 -4.59 -21.64
N ASP A 24 -25.42 -5.82 -21.42
CA ASP A 24 -24.14 -6.38 -21.88
C ASP A 24 -24.10 -6.57 -23.42
N SER A 25 -25.01 -5.93 -24.16
CA SER A 25 -25.11 -6.07 -25.62
C SER A 25 -23.83 -5.66 -26.37
N TRP A 26 -22.96 -4.91 -25.71
CA TRP A 26 -21.69 -4.42 -26.28
C TRP A 26 -20.57 -5.45 -26.30
N TYR A 27 -20.55 -6.35 -25.30
CA TYR A 27 -19.58 -7.44 -25.20
C TYR A 27 -20.08 -8.74 -25.84
N ASN A 28 -21.38 -8.83 -26.17
CA ASN A 28 -22.03 -10.01 -26.73
C ASN A 28 -22.26 -9.91 -28.23
N GLU A 29 -21.46 -9.20 -29.02
CA GLU A 29 -21.35 -9.55 -30.41
C GLU A 29 -20.74 -10.95 -30.48
N LYS A 30 -21.62 -11.91 -30.77
CA LYS A 30 -21.35 -13.35 -30.84
C LYS A 30 -20.14 -13.60 -31.73
N TRP A 31 -19.01 -13.82 -31.13
CA TRP A 31 -17.95 -14.58 -31.74
C TRP A 31 -18.42 -16.03 -31.73
N THR A 32 -19.03 -16.50 -32.83
CA THR A 32 -19.34 -17.91 -33.02
C THR A 32 -18.03 -18.64 -33.17
N ASP A 33 -17.67 -19.37 -32.14
CA ASP A 33 -16.59 -20.36 -32.16
C ASP A 33 -16.94 -21.45 -33.17
N THR A 34 -16.18 -21.49 -34.26
CA THR A 34 -16.27 -22.56 -35.27
C THR A 34 -15.06 -23.46 -35.17
N THR A 35 -14.78 -24.00 -33.98
CA THR A 35 -14.01 -25.25 -33.85
C THR A 35 -14.34 -25.93 -32.52
N SER A 36 -15.32 -26.79 -32.56
CA SER A 36 -15.54 -27.77 -31.51
C SER A 36 -14.50 -28.88 -31.64
N THR A 37 -13.56 -28.93 -30.72
CA THR A 37 -12.90 -30.17 -30.34
C THR A 37 -13.14 -30.39 -28.87
N THR A 38 -13.95 -31.38 -28.59
CA THR A 38 -14.24 -31.90 -27.27
C THR A 38 -12.96 -32.39 -26.60
N ALA A 39 -12.52 -31.68 -25.57
CA ALA A 39 -11.71 -32.24 -24.51
C ALA A 39 -12.54 -32.16 -23.23
N SER A 40 -12.91 -33.34 -22.74
CA SER A 40 -13.47 -33.50 -21.41
C SER A 40 -12.38 -33.32 -20.37
N ASP A 41 -12.47 -32.25 -19.59
CA ASP A 41 -11.81 -32.19 -18.30
C ASP A 41 -12.85 -31.80 -17.25
N ASP A 42 -13.37 -32.85 -16.60
CA ASP A 42 -13.98 -32.77 -15.30
C ASP A 42 -12.88 -32.38 -14.30
N ASP A 43 -12.76 -31.11 -14.00
CA ASP A 43 -12.16 -30.67 -12.74
C ASP A 43 -13.00 -29.53 -12.12
N ASN A 44 -14.18 -29.95 -11.63
CA ASN A 44 -15.03 -29.15 -10.79
C ASN A 44 -14.55 -29.30 -9.34
N SER A 45 -13.31 -28.91 -9.05
CA SER A 45 -12.88 -28.63 -7.69
C SER A 45 -13.16 -27.15 -7.41
N GLN A 46 -14.34 -26.88 -6.83
CA GLN A 46 -14.48 -25.73 -5.96
C GLN A 46 -13.40 -25.87 -4.86
N THR A 47 -12.22 -25.34 -5.11
CA THR A 47 -11.29 -25.03 -4.03
C THR A 47 -11.94 -23.90 -3.23
N THR A 48 -12.61 -24.29 -2.15
CA THR A 48 -12.82 -23.39 -1.01
C THR A 48 -11.50 -22.68 -0.80
N ALA A 49 -11.55 -21.33 -0.77
CA ALA A 49 -10.39 -20.49 -0.45
C ALA A 49 -9.65 -21.12 0.73
N SER A 50 -8.39 -21.48 0.52
CA SER A 50 -7.60 -22.05 1.61
C SER A 50 -7.33 -20.94 2.61
N ALA A 51 -7.22 -21.32 3.88
CA ALA A 51 -6.97 -20.41 5.00
C ALA A 51 -5.63 -19.63 4.90
N ASP A 52 -4.89 -19.79 3.80
CA ASP A 52 -3.63 -19.11 3.51
C ASP A 52 -3.82 -17.81 2.71
N ASP A 53 -5.03 -17.51 2.27
CA ASP A 53 -5.35 -16.24 1.62
C ASP A 53 -5.51 -15.15 2.69
N VAL A 54 -4.49 -14.29 2.85
CA VAL A 54 -4.48 -13.06 3.66
C VAL A 54 -5.38 -13.14 4.90
N ILE A 55 -4.91 -13.81 5.95
CA ILE A 55 -5.62 -13.87 7.23
C ILE A 55 -5.18 -12.66 8.05
N CYS A 56 -6.07 -11.70 8.22
CA CYS A 56 -5.96 -10.69 9.24
C CYS A 56 -6.55 -11.27 10.54
N GLY A 57 -5.71 -11.80 11.42
CA GLY A 57 -6.12 -12.24 12.75
C GLY A 57 -5.76 -11.18 13.78
N VAL A 58 -6.75 -10.54 14.40
CA VAL A 58 -6.51 -9.74 15.61
C VAL A 58 -6.21 -10.70 16.75
N SER A 59 -4.96 -10.75 17.22
CA SER A 59 -4.61 -11.50 18.43
C SER A 59 -5.13 -10.74 19.65
N SER A 60 -5.95 -11.39 20.44
CA SER A 60 -6.47 -10.84 21.70
C SER A 60 -5.43 -10.79 22.84
N THR A 61 -4.19 -11.19 22.62
CA THR A 61 -3.16 -11.41 23.63
C THR A 61 -2.08 -10.34 23.71
N GLY A 62 -2.23 -9.19 23.04
CA GLY A 62 -1.26 -8.09 23.09
C GLY A 62 -0.03 -8.29 22.20
N ASP A 63 0.03 -9.33 21.39
CA ASP A 63 1.03 -9.49 20.36
C ASP A 63 0.58 -8.80 19.07
N VAL A 64 1.56 -8.26 18.33
CA VAL A 64 1.32 -7.63 17.02
C VAL A 64 0.55 -8.58 16.12
N THR A 65 -0.48 -8.07 15.48
CA THR A 65 -1.21 -8.81 14.45
C THR A 65 -0.24 -9.36 13.42
N THR A 66 -0.22 -10.67 13.25
CA THR A 66 0.54 -11.31 12.19
C THR A 66 -0.37 -11.48 10.99
N PHE A 67 0.11 -11.08 9.83
CA PHE A 67 -0.57 -11.29 8.56
C PHE A 67 0.44 -11.78 7.52
N THR A 68 -0.04 -12.40 6.46
CA THR A 68 0.78 -12.84 5.33
C THR A 68 0.40 -12.04 4.10
N VAL A 69 1.38 -11.82 3.22
CA VAL A 69 1.17 -11.23 1.90
C VAL A 69 1.60 -12.25 0.87
N ALA A 70 0.68 -12.66 0.01
CA ALA A 70 0.91 -13.59 -1.07
C ALA A 70 0.13 -13.14 -2.32
N LEU A 71 0.65 -13.48 -3.50
CA LEU A 71 -0.05 -13.22 -4.76
C LEU A 71 -1.37 -14.00 -4.80
N ASN A 72 -2.44 -13.32 -5.18
CA ASN A 72 -3.77 -13.91 -5.32
C ASN A 72 -4.38 -13.49 -6.66
N LYS A 73 -4.33 -14.38 -7.64
CA LYS A 73 -4.80 -14.16 -9.01
C LYS A 73 -6.33 -14.37 -9.16
N ASN A 74 -7.06 -14.70 -8.09
CA ASN A 74 -8.52 -14.90 -8.16
C ASN A 74 -9.22 -13.56 -8.40
N ALA A 75 -10.14 -13.56 -9.36
CA ALA A 75 -10.97 -12.40 -9.63
C ALA A 75 -11.81 -12.02 -8.40
N ILE A 76 -12.05 -10.72 -8.22
CA ILE A 76 -12.95 -10.19 -7.20
C ILE A 76 -14.25 -9.70 -7.86
N ALA A 77 -15.34 -9.70 -7.10
CA ALA A 77 -16.61 -9.19 -7.58
C ALA A 77 -16.57 -7.65 -7.57
N GLU A 78 -16.57 -7.06 -8.75
CA GLU A 78 -16.61 -5.62 -8.92
C GLU A 78 -17.69 -5.24 -9.91
N THR A 79 -18.25 -4.05 -9.76
CA THR A 79 -19.12 -3.42 -10.75
C THR A 79 -18.32 -2.37 -11.51
N CYS A 80 -18.32 -2.44 -12.83
CA CYS A 80 -17.79 -1.37 -13.66
C CYS A 80 -18.97 -0.65 -14.28
N LYS A 81 -19.06 0.64 -14.00
CA LYS A 81 -20.01 1.53 -14.68
C LYS A 81 -19.18 2.63 -15.30
N ALA A 82 -19.25 2.74 -16.64
CA ALA A 82 -18.61 3.83 -17.33
C ALA A 82 -19.15 5.18 -16.82
N ASP A 83 -18.26 6.14 -16.62
CA ASP A 83 -18.63 7.53 -16.43
C ASP A 83 -18.78 8.15 -17.81
N ASP A 84 -19.98 8.60 -18.16
CA ASP A 84 -20.31 9.19 -19.46
C ASP A 84 -19.45 10.43 -19.81
N SER A 85 -18.82 11.03 -18.81
CA SER A 85 -17.90 12.18 -18.96
C SER A 85 -16.41 11.81 -19.01
N ASP A 86 -16.05 10.56 -18.69
CA ASP A 86 -14.67 10.09 -18.61
C ASP A 86 -14.21 9.48 -19.93
N ASP A 87 -13.25 10.13 -20.55
CA ASP A 87 -12.64 9.73 -21.82
C ASP A 87 -11.80 8.42 -21.72
N ASP A 88 -11.58 7.90 -20.52
CA ASP A 88 -10.87 6.64 -20.29
C ASP A 88 -11.77 5.40 -20.42
N TYR A 89 -13.07 5.60 -20.63
CA TYR A 89 -13.95 4.48 -20.92
C TYR A 89 -14.11 4.29 -22.42
N LEU A 90 -13.81 3.08 -22.90
CA LEU A 90 -13.92 2.72 -24.33
C LEU A 90 -15.34 2.94 -24.86
N GLU A 91 -16.34 2.77 -24.02
CA GLU A 91 -17.77 2.98 -24.31
C GLU A 91 -18.07 4.41 -24.81
N ASN A 92 -17.24 5.37 -24.42
CA ASN A 92 -17.33 6.77 -24.84
C ASN A 92 -16.58 7.04 -26.16
N THR A 93 -16.08 5.99 -26.83
CA THR A 93 -15.32 6.09 -28.07
C THR A 93 -15.94 5.23 -29.18
N THR A 94 -16.31 5.84 -30.30
CA THR A 94 -16.83 5.09 -31.45
C THR A 94 -15.69 4.38 -32.18
N ILE A 95 -15.77 3.08 -32.31
CA ILE A 95 -14.89 2.26 -33.14
C ILE A 95 -15.43 2.26 -34.57
N GLU A 96 -14.58 2.65 -35.52
CA GLU A 96 -14.95 2.78 -36.95
C GLU A 96 -14.54 1.56 -37.76
N ARG A 97 -13.51 0.81 -37.29
CA ARG A 97 -12.99 -0.39 -37.96
C ARG A 97 -12.49 -1.40 -36.94
N THR A 98 -12.61 -2.68 -37.26
CA THR A 98 -11.95 -3.76 -36.51
C THR A 98 -11.03 -4.55 -37.43
N ILE A 99 -9.79 -4.77 -36.99
CA ILE A 99 -8.77 -5.58 -37.65
C ILE A 99 -8.37 -6.69 -36.70
N THR A 100 -8.37 -7.93 -37.18
CA THR A 100 -7.96 -9.09 -36.38
C THR A 100 -6.58 -9.56 -36.85
N VAL A 101 -5.66 -9.71 -35.90
CA VAL A 101 -4.33 -10.29 -36.10
C VAL A 101 -4.28 -11.66 -35.44
N ILE A 102 -3.95 -12.68 -36.22
CA ILE A 102 -3.89 -14.07 -35.77
C ILE A 102 -2.45 -14.55 -35.85
N PHE A 103 -1.79 -14.65 -34.70
CA PHE A 103 -0.42 -15.16 -34.60
C PHE A 103 -0.38 -16.69 -34.77
N SER A 104 0.74 -17.21 -35.26
CA SER A 104 0.91 -18.66 -35.50
C SER A 104 2.33 -19.11 -35.13
N THR A 105 2.44 -20.31 -34.55
CA THR A 105 3.75 -20.95 -34.30
C THR A 105 4.30 -21.70 -35.51
N THR A 106 3.53 -21.85 -36.60
CA THR A 106 3.89 -22.70 -37.75
C THR A 106 3.82 -21.98 -39.08
N ALA A 107 3.32 -20.75 -39.11
CA ALA A 107 3.15 -19.94 -40.32
C ALA A 107 3.31 -18.46 -39.96
N ASP A 108 3.33 -17.61 -40.96
CA ASP A 108 3.24 -16.16 -40.78
C ASP A 108 1.91 -15.78 -40.14
N ALA A 109 1.89 -14.70 -39.39
CA ALA A 109 0.65 -14.16 -38.86
C ALA A 109 -0.31 -13.79 -40.00
N THR A 110 -1.60 -13.90 -39.76
CA THR A 110 -2.63 -13.52 -40.74
C THR A 110 -3.44 -12.34 -40.23
N VAL A 111 -3.97 -11.56 -41.15
CA VAL A 111 -4.73 -10.34 -40.84
C VAL A 111 -6.08 -10.40 -41.54
N GLU A 112 -7.14 -10.11 -40.82
CA GLU A 112 -8.52 -10.03 -41.32
C GLU A 112 -9.07 -8.61 -41.08
N GLY A 113 -9.91 -8.11 -41.98
CA GLY A 113 -10.58 -6.80 -41.88
C GLY A 113 -9.69 -5.61 -42.19
N ASP A 114 -8.48 -5.82 -42.74
CA ASP A 114 -7.58 -4.75 -43.17
C ASP A 114 -7.78 -4.39 -44.64
N ASP A 115 -8.96 -3.87 -44.98
CA ASP A 115 -9.24 -3.41 -46.36
C ASP A 115 -8.40 -2.19 -46.76
N ALA A 116 -7.78 -1.50 -45.81
CA ALA A 116 -6.96 -0.33 -46.05
C ALA A 116 -5.47 -0.68 -46.27
N GLY A 117 -5.05 -1.91 -45.99
CA GLY A 117 -3.67 -2.37 -46.12
C GLY A 117 -2.68 -1.63 -45.21
N ILE A 118 -3.12 -1.36 -43.97
CA ILE A 118 -2.32 -0.60 -42.97
C ILE A 118 -1.50 -1.51 -42.05
N VAL A 119 -1.69 -2.82 -42.14
CA VAL A 119 -0.97 -3.81 -41.34
C VAL A 119 0.03 -4.56 -42.22
N ASN A 120 1.30 -4.45 -41.86
CA ASN A 120 2.38 -5.19 -42.50
C ASN A 120 2.76 -6.39 -41.62
N VAL A 121 2.97 -7.53 -42.26
CA VAL A 121 3.33 -8.80 -41.62
C VAL A 121 4.61 -9.33 -42.25
N SER A 122 5.55 -9.74 -41.40
CA SER A 122 6.79 -10.43 -41.78
C SER A 122 7.05 -11.53 -40.76
N GLY A 123 6.71 -12.79 -41.06
CA GLY A 123 6.64 -13.84 -40.06
C GLY A 123 5.53 -13.57 -39.05
N ASN A 124 5.89 -13.41 -37.78
CA ASN A 124 4.97 -12.95 -36.73
C ASN A 124 5.32 -11.54 -36.21
N ASP A 125 6.15 -10.81 -36.95
CA ASP A 125 6.38 -9.38 -36.71
C ASP A 125 5.25 -8.60 -37.39
N VAL A 126 4.38 -8.03 -36.58
CA VAL A 126 3.19 -7.34 -37.07
C VAL A 126 3.28 -5.86 -36.75
N ILE A 127 3.27 -5.02 -37.80
CA ILE A 127 3.34 -3.57 -37.70
C ILE A 127 2.06 -2.95 -38.27
N ALA A 128 1.27 -2.33 -37.45
CA ALA A 128 0.09 -1.55 -37.85
C ALA A 128 0.44 -0.06 -37.92
N THR A 129 0.25 0.57 -39.08
CA THR A 129 0.45 2.00 -39.28
C THR A 129 -0.89 2.64 -39.69
N ASN A 130 -1.62 3.17 -38.71
CA ASN A 130 -2.91 3.76 -38.96
C ASN A 130 -2.79 5.14 -39.60
N THR A 131 -2.91 5.18 -40.94
CA THR A 131 -2.94 6.39 -41.76
C THR A 131 -4.35 6.80 -42.18
N THR A 132 -5.39 6.00 -41.87
CA THR A 132 -6.78 6.24 -42.30
C THR A 132 -7.44 7.40 -41.61
N GLY A 133 -6.99 7.73 -40.40
CA GLY A 133 -7.63 8.70 -39.51
C GLY A 133 -8.86 8.16 -38.79
N GLU A 134 -9.17 6.87 -38.93
CA GLU A 134 -10.23 6.15 -38.20
C GLU A 134 -9.77 5.73 -36.80
N VAL A 135 -10.70 5.53 -35.90
CA VAL A 135 -10.49 4.86 -34.60
C VAL A 135 -10.61 3.35 -34.83
N ILE A 136 -9.51 2.64 -34.64
CA ILE A 136 -9.43 1.22 -34.98
C ILE A 136 -9.33 0.36 -33.73
N ARG A 137 -10.03 -0.77 -33.75
CA ARG A 137 -9.88 -1.88 -32.81
C ARG A 137 -9.01 -2.96 -33.45
N TYR A 138 -7.89 -3.27 -32.81
CA TYR A 138 -7.03 -4.39 -33.17
C TYR A 138 -7.31 -5.56 -32.24
N VAL A 139 -7.78 -6.69 -32.76
CA VAL A 139 -8.01 -7.92 -31.98
C VAL A 139 -6.81 -8.83 -32.18
N LEU A 140 -6.08 -9.11 -31.11
CA LEU A 140 -4.90 -9.96 -31.14
C LEU A 140 -5.27 -11.35 -30.59
N THR A 141 -4.98 -12.41 -31.34
CA THR A 141 -5.25 -13.80 -30.97
C THR A 141 -4.16 -14.73 -31.49
N GLY A 142 -4.17 -15.99 -31.02
CA GLY A 142 -3.20 -16.99 -31.43
C GLY A 142 -1.89 -16.95 -30.64
N THR A 143 -0.88 -17.69 -31.10
CA THR A 143 0.36 -17.87 -30.36
C THR A 143 1.58 -17.72 -31.28
N THR A 144 2.58 -16.98 -30.82
CA THR A 144 3.91 -16.96 -31.45
C THR A 144 5.00 -17.10 -30.38
N THR A 145 6.11 -17.74 -30.76
CA THR A 145 7.33 -17.84 -29.93
C THR A 145 8.43 -16.88 -30.39
N ASP A 146 8.17 -16.14 -31.50
CA ASP A 146 9.07 -15.17 -32.08
C ASP A 146 8.23 -14.18 -32.90
N GLY A 147 7.99 -12.98 -32.33
CA GLY A 147 7.19 -11.95 -32.98
C GLY A 147 6.65 -10.91 -32.00
N PHE A 148 6.05 -9.88 -32.55
CA PHE A 148 5.53 -8.74 -31.79
C PHE A 148 4.32 -8.09 -32.47
N PHE A 149 3.62 -7.22 -31.72
CA PHE A 149 2.67 -6.26 -32.28
C PHE A 149 3.17 -4.83 -32.04
N LYS A 150 3.44 -4.10 -33.14
CA LYS A 150 3.83 -2.68 -33.09
C LYS A 150 2.74 -1.82 -33.72
N LEU A 151 2.48 -0.65 -33.10
CA LEU A 151 1.39 0.22 -33.52
C LEU A 151 1.83 1.67 -33.62
N TYR A 152 1.55 2.27 -34.77
CA TYR A 152 1.65 3.72 -35.02
C TYR A 152 0.26 4.28 -35.32
N SER A 153 -0.16 5.31 -34.60
CA SER A 153 -1.44 5.97 -34.86
C SER A 153 -1.43 7.43 -34.39
N THR A 154 -2.19 8.26 -35.08
CA THR A 154 -2.49 9.64 -34.65
C THR A 154 -3.86 9.76 -33.99
N LYS A 155 -4.58 8.67 -33.80
CA LYS A 155 -5.92 8.58 -33.22
C LYS A 155 -5.91 7.69 -31.98
N LYS A 156 -6.95 7.83 -31.12
CA LYS A 156 -7.27 6.83 -30.11
C LYS A 156 -7.44 5.47 -30.77
N GLN A 157 -7.17 4.39 -30.07
CA GLN A 157 -7.38 3.03 -30.57
C GLN A 157 -7.64 2.05 -29.43
N ALA A 158 -8.12 0.85 -29.81
CA ALA A 158 -8.26 -0.25 -28.89
C ALA A 158 -7.40 -1.45 -29.33
N ILE A 159 -6.75 -2.09 -28.38
CA ILE A 159 -6.10 -3.40 -28.55
C ILE A 159 -6.85 -4.38 -27.67
N VAL A 160 -7.50 -5.37 -28.29
CA VAL A 160 -8.24 -6.44 -27.61
C VAL A 160 -7.34 -7.66 -27.54
N LEU A 161 -7.00 -8.10 -26.35
CA LEU A 161 -6.26 -9.33 -26.11
C LEU A 161 -7.28 -10.49 -25.99
N ASN A 162 -7.34 -11.31 -27.02
CA ASN A 162 -8.34 -12.37 -27.17
C ASN A 162 -7.68 -13.77 -27.22
N GLY A 163 -7.14 -14.21 -26.11
CA GLY A 163 -6.42 -15.47 -26.03
C GLY A 163 -5.09 -15.45 -26.80
N VAL A 164 -4.39 -14.32 -26.74
CA VAL A 164 -3.12 -14.15 -27.43
C VAL A 164 -1.95 -14.54 -26.53
N ASN A 165 -0.94 -15.19 -27.11
CA ASN A 165 0.32 -15.50 -26.47
C ASN A 165 1.46 -15.05 -27.39
N ILE A 166 2.17 -13.97 -26.99
CA ILE A 166 3.28 -13.39 -27.75
C ILE A 166 4.56 -13.52 -26.94
N THR A 167 5.54 -14.22 -27.48
CA THR A 167 6.93 -14.15 -27.02
C THR A 167 7.75 -13.41 -28.06
N ASN A 168 8.44 -12.36 -27.63
CA ASN A 168 9.41 -11.64 -28.46
C ASN A 168 10.81 -11.77 -27.84
N PRO A 169 11.68 -12.64 -28.34
CA PRO A 169 13.01 -12.82 -27.78
C PRO A 169 13.93 -11.60 -27.94
N ASP A 170 13.61 -10.68 -28.87
CA ASP A 170 14.47 -9.57 -29.28
C ASP A 170 13.93 -8.20 -28.85
N GLY A 171 12.78 -8.12 -28.14
CA GLY A 171 12.22 -6.84 -27.75
C GLY A 171 10.88 -6.94 -27.04
N ALA A 172 10.13 -5.84 -27.07
CA ALA A 172 8.78 -5.76 -26.50
C ALA A 172 7.79 -6.68 -27.23
N ALA A 173 6.95 -7.40 -26.50
CA ALA A 173 5.86 -8.19 -27.11
C ALA A 173 4.79 -7.28 -27.73
N ILE A 174 4.47 -6.16 -27.07
CA ILE A 174 3.62 -5.09 -27.62
C ILE A 174 4.35 -3.76 -27.49
N ASN A 175 4.52 -3.07 -28.63
CA ASN A 175 5.20 -1.78 -28.72
C ASN A 175 4.28 -0.73 -29.37
N ASN A 176 3.60 0.07 -28.56
CA ASN A 176 2.72 1.13 -29.03
C ASN A 176 3.44 2.47 -29.09
N GLN A 177 3.79 2.89 -30.31
CA GLN A 177 4.45 4.17 -30.60
C GLN A 177 3.44 5.33 -30.79
N SER A 178 2.17 5.11 -30.47
CA SER A 178 1.15 6.14 -30.54
C SER A 178 1.12 6.95 -29.25
N LYS A 179 1.22 8.27 -29.39
CA LYS A 179 1.03 9.24 -28.29
C LYS A 179 -0.45 9.51 -27.97
N LYS A 180 -1.33 8.62 -28.36
CA LYS A 180 -2.78 8.73 -28.14
C LYS A 180 -3.24 7.63 -27.23
N ARG A 181 -4.35 7.91 -26.51
CA ARG A 181 -4.99 6.96 -25.62
C ARG A 181 -5.23 5.63 -26.31
N THR A 182 -4.77 4.57 -25.66
CA THR A 182 -4.94 3.19 -26.12
C THR A 182 -5.70 2.40 -25.07
N PHE A 183 -6.88 1.92 -25.46
CA PHE A 183 -7.70 1.06 -24.62
C PHE A 183 -7.23 -0.39 -24.79
N ILE A 184 -6.87 -1.03 -23.69
CA ILE A 184 -6.47 -2.44 -23.65
C ILE A 184 -7.64 -3.23 -23.07
N VAL A 185 -8.26 -4.05 -23.90
CA VAL A 185 -9.41 -4.87 -23.49
C VAL A 185 -8.95 -6.30 -23.29
N LEU A 186 -9.03 -6.77 -22.05
CA LEU A 186 -8.83 -8.19 -21.73
C LEU A 186 -10.14 -8.92 -21.97
N ASN A 187 -10.25 -9.60 -23.13
CA ASN A 187 -11.52 -10.20 -23.52
C ASN A 187 -11.96 -11.25 -22.50
N ASP A 188 -13.24 -11.22 -22.14
CA ASP A 188 -13.80 -12.04 -21.07
C ASP A 188 -13.55 -13.54 -21.30
N GLY A 189 -13.16 -14.24 -20.23
CA GLY A 189 -12.88 -15.67 -20.26
C GLY A 189 -11.59 -16.07 -20.96
N THR A 190 -10.81 -15.12 -21.50
CA THR A 190 -9.53 -15.41 -22.14
C THR A 190 -8.36 -15.27 -21.19
N LYS A 191 -7.26 -15.97 -21.53
CA LYS A 191 -5.95 -15.81 -20.90
C LYS A 191 -4.95 -15.33 -21.95
N ASN A 192 -4.23 -14.29 -21.63
CA ASN A 192 -3.30 -13.64 -22.51
C ASN A 192 -1.92 -13.62 -21.88
N TYR A 193 -0.87 -13.86 -22.64
CA TYR A 193 0.51 -13.96 -22.17
C TYR A 193 1.41 -13.14 -23.06
N LEU A 194 2.23 -12.31 -22.44
CA LEU A 194 3.24 -11.48 -23.12
C LEU A 194 4.59 -11.74 -22.45
N THR A 195 5.58 -12.10 -23.25
CA THR A 195 6.93 -12.39 -22.76
C THR A 195 7.95 -11.67 -23.63
N ASP A 196 8.88 -10.96 -23.04
CA ASP A 196 10.02 -10.37 -23.76
C ASP A 196 11.30 -11.20 -23.62
N GLY A 197 12.33 -10.83 -24.37
CA GLY A 197 13.66 -11.42 -24.27
C GLY A 197 14.50 -10.79 -23.16
N THR A 198 15.64 -11.40 -22.88
CA THR A 198 16.61 -10.89 -21.89
C THR A 198 17.50 -9.77 -22.43
N ASN A 199 17.41 -9.47 -23.71
CA ASN A 199 18.12 -8.40 -24.37
C ASN A 199 17.28 -7.87 -25.52
N TYR A 200 17.17 -6.55 -25.63
CA TYR A 200 16.45 -5.94 -26.74
C TYR A 200 17.43 -5.64 -27.87
N SER A 201 17.09 -6.09 -29.09
CA SER A 201 17.75 -5.61 -30.29
C SER A 201 17.45 -4.14 -30.50
N ASP A 202 18.30 -3.47 -31.28
CA ASP A 202 18.24 -2.02 -31.42
C ASP A 202 16.85 -1.53 -31.85
N ALA A 203 16.23 -0.74 -30.98
CA ALA A 203 15.22 0.17 -31.44
C ALA A 203 15.82 1.11 -32.49
N THR A 204 15.05 1.51 -33.46
CA THR A 204 15.50 2.58 -34.38
C THR A 204 15.75 3.85 -33.57
N ASP A 205 16.73 4.67 -33.96
CA ASP A 205 17.28 5.80 -33.19
C ASP A 205 16.24 6.79 -32.59
N ASP A 206 15.01 6.77 -33.07
CA ASP A 206 13.94 7.68 -32.67
C ASP A 206 12.78 6.97 -31.91
N GLU A 207 12.92 5.69 -31.57
CA GLU A 207 11.84 4.90 -30.92
C GLU A 207 12.25 4.40 -29.56
N ASP A 208 11.33 4.54 -28.61
CA ASP A 208 11.46 3.93 -27.30
C ASP A 208 10.89 2.52 -27.28
N MET A 209 11.57 1.65 -26.53
CA MET A 209 11.13 0.29 -26.23
C MET A 209 11.57 -0.03 -24.79
N LYS A 210 10.71 0.36 -23.81
CA LYS A 210 11.09 0.44 -22.39
C LYS A 210 10.44 -0.63 -21.52
N ALA A 211 9.62 -1.53 -22.10
CA ALA A 211 8.89 -2.55 -21.37
C ALA A 211 8.51 -3.72 -22.28
N CYS A 212 8.14 -4.85 -21.70
CA CYS A 212 7.51 -5.96 -22.41
C CYS A 212 6.19 -5.51 -23.09
N PHE A 213 5.39 -4.70 -22.39
CA PHE A 213 4.28 -3.94 -22.97
C PHE A 213 4.59 -2.44 -22.84
N PHE A 214 5.04 -1.82 -23.90
CA PHE A 214 5.37 -0.40 -23.93
C PHE A 214 4.35 0.45 -24.68
N SER A 215 4.14 1.68 -24.23
CA SER A 215 3.32 2.69 -24.89
C SER A 215 3.88 4.10 -24.70
N GLU A 216 3.94 4.87 -25.80
CA GLU A 216 4.22 6.30 -25.77
C GLU A 216 3.07 7.15 -25.18
N GLY A 217 1.82 6.65 -25.24
CA GLY A 217 0.63 7.34 -24.75
C GLY A 217 -0.11 6.51 -23.70
N GLN A 218 -1.21 7.08 -23.22
CA GLN A 218 -2.03 6.51 -22.14
C GLN A 218 -2.42 5.07 -22.39
N LEU A 219 -2.29 4.22 -21.36
CA LEU A 219 -2.77 2.84 -21.35
C LEU A 219 -3.93 2.68 -20.37
N ILE A 220 -5.10 2.31 -20.86
CA ILE A 220 -6.28 2.04 -20.03
C ILE A 220 -6.68 0.58 -20.18
N PHE A 221 -6.54 -0.19 -19.10
CA PHE A 221 -6.89 -1.61 -19.06
C PHE A 221 -8.34 -1.81 -18.60
N SER A 222 -9.08 -2.64 -19.32
CA SER A 222 -10.48 -3.00 -19.04
C SER A 222 -10.77 -4.45 -19.42
N GLY A 223 -12.00 -4.94 -19.13
CA GLY A 223 -12.44 -6.30 -19.42
C GLY A 223 -12.08 -7.29 -18.31
N ALA A 224 -12.73 -8.48 -18.33
CA ALA A 224 -12.61 -9.49 -17.28
C ALA A 224 -11.74 -10.70 -17.68
N GLY A 225 -10.96 -10.58 -18.74
CA GLY A 225 -9.93 -11.55 -19.10
C GLY A 225 -8.71 -11.48 -18.17
N TYR A 226 -7.78 -12.39 -18.37
CA TYR A 226 -6.51 -12.46 -17.65
C TYR A 226 -5.35 -12.05 -18.54
N LEU A 227 -4.44 -11.26 -18.01
CA LEU A 227 -3.17 -10.91 -18.63
C LEU A 227 -2.01 -11.28 -17.71
N GLU A 228 -1.04 -12.01 -18.26
CA GLU A 228 0.26 -12.27 -17.63
C GLU A 228 1.37 -11.64 -18.47
N VAL A 229 2.25 -10.91 -17.84
CA VAL A 229 3.40 -10.25 -18.47
C VAL A 229 4.67 -10.71 -17.79
N ASP A 230 5.49 -11.47 -18.51
CA ASP A 230 6.81 -11.93 -18.06
C ASP A 230 7.90 -11.03 -18.65
N ALA A 231 8.43 -10.11 -17.84
CA ALA A 231 9.41 -9.14 -18.26
C ALA A 231 10.82 -9.52 -17.81
N ASN A 232 11.70 -9.76 -18.78
CA ASN A 232 13.04 -10.28 -18.54
C ASN A 232 14.16 -9.26 -18.75
N CYS A 233 13.87 -8.13 -19.43
CA CYS A 233 14.88 -7.13 -19.79
C CYS A 233 14.63 -5.76 -19.20
N LYS A 234 13.37 -5.30 -19.23
CA LYS A 234 12.97 -3.96 -18.82
C LYS A 234 11.69 -4.03 -17.99
N ALA A 235 10.93 -2.95 -17.89
CA ALA A 235 9.67 -2.95 -17.16
C ALA A 235 8.66 -3.95 -17.72
N GLY A 236 7.71 -4.41 -16.90
CA GLY A 236 6.62 -5.25 -17.36
C GLY A 236 5.65 -4.47 -18.25
N ILE A 237 5.00 -3.49 -17.68
CA ILE A 237 4.09 -2.57 -18.38
C ILE A 237 4.59 -1.14 -18.17
N ARG A 238 4.76 -0.40 -19.26
CA ARG A 238 5.16 1.02 -19.15
C ARG A 238 4.44 1.90 -20.14
N SER A 239 4.01 3.05 -19.65
CA SER A 239 3.55 4.18 -20.46
C SER A 239 4.45 5.39 -20.20
N ASP A 240 4.78 6.14 -21.25
CA ASP A 240 5.42 7.45 -21.12
C ASP A 240 4.42 8.57 -20.80
N ASP A 241 3.16 8.21 -20.57
CA ASP A 241 2.07 9.02 -20.03
C ASP A 241 1.55 8.29 -18.76
N TYR A 242 0.26 8.01 -18.61
CA TYR A 242 -0.23 7.25 -17.46
C TYR A 242 -0.72 5.83 -17.80
N VAL A 243 -0.74 4.98 -16.78
CA VAL A 243 -1.37 3.66 -16.80
C VAL A 243 -2.58 3.68 -15.86
N ARG A 244 -3.75 3.26 -16.37
CA ARG A 244 -4.97 3.10 -15.57
C ARG A 244 -5.56 1.72 -15.71
N THR A 245 -5.98 1.12 -14.58
CA THR A 245 -6.76 -0.12 -14.59
C THR A 245 -8.19 0.16 -14.15
N LEU A 246 -9.15 -0.40 -14.87
CA LEU A 246 -10.58 -0.32 -14.56
C LEU A 246 -11.03 -1.58 -13.79
N PRO A 247 -12.20 -1.54 -13.12
CA PRO A 247 -12.76 -2.71 -12.45
C PRO A 247 -12.86 -3.95 -13.33
N LYS A 248 -12.76 -5.13 -12.71
CA LYS A 248 -12.75 -6.47 -13.32
C LYS A 248 -11.45 -6.89 -14.01
N THR A 249 -10.51 -5.99 -14.30
CA THR A 249 -9.22 -6.40 -14.89
C THR A 249 -8.48 -7.39 -13.98
N ASN A 250 -7.77 -8.34 -14.58
CA ASN A 250 -6.92 -9.28 -13.84
C ASN A 250 -5.55 -9.35 -14.52
N ILE A 251 -4.57 -8.71 -13.89
CA ILE A 251 -3.24 -8.53 -14.44
C ILE A 251 -2.21 -9.11 -13.48
N PHE A 252 -1.30 -9.93 -14.01
CA PHE A 252 -0.11 -10.37 -13.31
C PHE A 252 1.13 -9.91 -14.08
N VAL A 253 2.07 -9.32 -13.37
CA VAL A 253 3.36 -8.91 -13.91
C VAL A 253 4.46 -9.60 -13.11
N ASP A 254 5.31 -10.34 -13.79
CA ASP A 254 6.55 -10.91 -13.26
C ASP A 254 7.73 -10.21 -13.94
N ALA A 255 8.44 -9.37 -13.21
CA ALA A 255 9.57 -8.60 -13.73
C ALA A 255 10.88 -9.03 -13.05
N SER A 256 11.75 -9.65 -13.80
CA SER A 256 13.09 -10.04 -13.34
C SER A 256 14.10 -8.90 -13.47
N SER A 257 13.80 -7.88 -14.27
CA SER A 257 14.57 -6.66 -14.46
C SER A 257 13.61 -5.50 -14.77
N GLY A 258 13.85 -4.33 -14.20
CA GLY A 258 12.98 -3.17 -14.33
C GLY A 258 11.73 -3.22 -13.44
N ASN A 259 10.95 -2.15 -13.50
CA ASN A 259 9.75 -2.00 -12.67
C ASN A 259 8.61 -2.91 -13.15
N GLY A 260 7.71 -3.28 -12.26
CA GLY A 260 6.52 -4.04 -12.62
C GLY A 260 5.60 -3.22 -13.54
N ILE A 261 5.02 -2.14 -13.02
CA ILE A 261 4.19 -1.19 -13.77
C ILE A 261 4.75 0.22 -13.59
N ARG A 262 4.95 0.95 -14.69
CA ARG A 262 5.37 2.35 -14.65
C ARG A 262 4.51 3.22 -15.57
N GLY A 263 4.01 4.31 -15.04
CA GLY A 263 3.48 5.43 -15.81
C GLY A 263 4.35 6.65 -15.54
N ASN A 264 4.78 7.41 -16.55
CA ASN A 264 5.55 8.61 -16.25
C ASN A 264 4.71 9.62 -15.46
N ASP A 265 3.48 9.91 -15.92
CA ASP A 265 2.64 10.92 -15.29
C ASP A 265 1.85 10.37 -14.09
N ALA A 266 1.34 9.14 -14.20
CA ALA A 266 0.61 8.50 -13.11
C ALA A 266 0.44 6.98 -13.29
N VAL A 267 0.16 6.29 -12.17
CA VAL A 267 -0.45 4.96 -12.16
C VAL A 267 -1.72 5.00 -11.34
N ILE A 268 -2.86 4.68 -11.98
CA ILE A 268 -4.19 4.78 -11.39
C ILE A 268 -4.85 3.41 -11.36
N VAL A 269 -5.06 2.86 -10.18
CA VAL A 269 -5.82 1.63 -9.98
C VAL A 269 -7.24 1.97 -9.56
N THR A 270 -8.15 2.07 -10.54
CA THR A 270 -9.56 2.32 -10.25
C THR A 270 -10.25 1.05 -9.72
N GLY A 271 -9.74 -0.12 -10.12
CA GLY A 271 -10.20 -1.43 -9.66
C GLY A 271 -9.42 -2.56 -10.32
N GLY A 272 -9.92 -3.79 -10.17
CA GLY A 272 -9.32 -5.00 -10.70
C GLY A 272 -8.45 -5.75 -9.70
N VAL A 273 -7.83 -6.82 -10.17
CA VAL A 273 -6.87 -7.63 -9.43
C VAL A 273 -5.50 -7.46 -10.08
N ILE A 274 -4.62 -6.77 -9.40
CA ILE A 274 -3.28 -6.46 -9.90
C ILE A 274 -2.26 -7.19 -9.01
N ASN A 275 -1.53 -8.12 -9.60
CA ASN A 275 -0.46 -8.84 -8.93
C ASN A 275 0.87 -8.51 -9.59
N ILE A 276 1.87 -8.17 -8.79
CA ILE A 276 3.17 -7.77 -9.29
C ILE A 276 4.24 -8.50 -8.47
N ASN A 277 5.15 -9.17 -9.17
CA ASN A 277 6.37 -9.73 -8.59
C ASN A 277 7.58 -9.08 -9.26
N VAL A 278 8.47 -8.48 -8.47
CA VAL A 278 9.68 -7.81 -8.98
C VAL A 278 10.90 -8.33 -8.24
N THR A 279 11.87 -8.83 -8.99
CA THR A 279 13.10 -9.40 -8.42
C THR A 279 14.37 -8.62 -8.79
N GLY A 280 14.28 -7.67 -9.72
CA GLY A 280 15.39 -6.84 -10.17
C GLY A 280 15.93 -5.92 -9.06
N THR A 281 17.22 -5.60 -9.15
CA THR A 281 17.93 -4.79 -8.15
C THR A 281 17.38 -3.37 -8.11
N ALA A 282 16.98 -2.93 -6.93
CA ALA A 282 16.40 -1.61 -6.67
C ALA A 282 15.12 -1.28 -7.48
N ASP A 283 14.54 -2.24 -8.20
CA ASP A 283 13.32 -2.06 -9.00
C ASP A 283 12.06 -1.96 -8.12
N LYS A 284 11.01 -1.37 -8.67
CA LYS A 284 9.77 -1.03 -7.98
C LYS A 284 8.61 -1.86 -8.54
N GLY A 285 7.66 -2.23 -7.68
CA GLY A 285 6.40 -2.83 -8.13
C GLY A 285 5.62 -1.85 -9.00
N ILE A 286 5.26 -0.70 -8.45
CA ILE A 286 4.64 0.42 -9.17
C ILE A 286 5.54 1.63 -9.03
N SER A 287 5.79 2.34 -10.14
CA SER A 287 6.64 3.53 -10.16
C SER A 287 6.06 4.63 -11.05
N THR A 288 6.25 5.89 -10.65
CA THR A 288 5.86 7.07 -11.44
C THR A 288 6.67 8.30 -11.01
N ASP A 289 6.87 9.23 -11.93
CA ASP A 289 7.39 10.56 -11.64
C ASP A 289 6.27 11.50 -11.11
N GLY A 290 5.01 11.14 -11.31
CA GLY A 290 3.83 11.85 -10.81
C GLY A 290 3.16 11.15 -9.63
N GLU A 291 1.86 10.85 -9.75
CA GLU A 291 1.06 10.26 -8.67
C GLU A 291 0.78 8.76 -8.84
N VAL A 292 0.71 8.04 -7.72
CA VAL A 292 0.04 6.73 -7.64
C VAL A 292 -1.28 6.91 -6.93
N ARG A 293 -2.39 6.50 -7.59
CA ARG A 293 -3.71 6.55 -6.97
C ARG A 293 -4.38 5.18 -7.01
N ILE A 294 -4.84 4.72 -5.84
CA ILE A 294 -5.59 3.47 -5.69
C ILE A 294 -6.99 3.82 -5.18
N ASP A 295 -7.99 3.65 -6.05
CA ASP A 295 -9.38 3.96 -5.75
C ASP A 295 -10.16 2.70 -5.33
N GLY A 296 -9.70 1.51 -5.72
CA GLY A 296 -10.39 0.24 -5.45
C GLY A 296 -9.59 -0.99 -5.88
N GLY A 297 -10.27 -2.13 -5.96
CA GLY A 297 -9.67 -3.38 -6.38
C GLY A 297 -8.78 -4.04 -5.32
N ARG A 298 -7.96 -4.98 -5.77
CA ARG A 298 -6.92 -5.61 -4.96
C ARG A 298 -5.58 -5.56 -5.67
N THR A 299 -4.64 -4.85 -5.08
CA THR A 299 -3.26 -4.77 -5.55
C THR A 299 -2.34 -5.52 -4.60
N THR A 300 -1.57 -6.48 -5.12
CA THR A 300 -0.59 -7.24 -4.35
C THR A 300 0.78 -7.13 -5.01
N ILE A 301 1.77 -6.70 -4.25
CA ILE A 301 3.11 -6.44 -4.76
C ILE A 301 4.15 -7.19 -3.91
N LEU A 302 4.98 -7.98 -4.58
CA LEU A 302 6.16 -8.61 -3.98
C LEU A 302 7.41 -7.99 -4.60
N THR A 303 8.37 -7.57 -3.77
CA THR A 303 9.69 -7.11 -4.23
C THR A 303 10.79 -7.78 -3.43
N SER A 304 11.87 -8.20 -4.13
CA SER A 304 13.00 -8.89 -3.49
C SER A 304 14.38 -8.38 -3.89
N GLY A 305 14.50 -7.41 -4.81
CA GLY A 305 15.74 -6.99 -5.49
C GLY A 305 16.61 -6.24 -4.54
N GLY A 306 16.65 -5.81 -3.52
CA GLY A 306 17.62 -5.12 -2.66
C GLY A 306 17.85 -3.68 -3.08
N TYR A 307 19.10 -3.25 -3.05
CA TYR A 307 19.47 -1.84 -3.23
C TYR A 307 20.66 -1.70 -4.19
N GLU A 308 20.82 -0.49 -4.72
CA GLU A 308 22.02 -0.06 -5.43
C GLU A 308 22.41 1.36 -5.03
N TYR A 309 23.64 1.72 -5.30
CA TYR A 309 24.13 3.08 -5.06
C TYR A 309 24.02 3.88 -6.37
N ASP A 310 23.19 4.92 -6.33
CA ASP A 310 23.09 5.88 -7.41
C ASP A 310 24.23 6.90 -7.29
N SER A 311 25.11 6.92 -8.30
CA SER A 311 26.25 7.84 -8.31
C SER A 311 25.85 9.27 -8.66
N ASP A 312 24.74 9.45 -9.37
CA ASP A 312 24.29 10.75 -9.84
C ASP A 312 23.62 11.51 -8.68
N ASP A 313 22.84 10.82 -7.89
CA ASP A 313 22.20 11.36 -6.68
C ASP A 313 23.11 11.25 -5.44
N SER A 314 24.20 10.50 -5.53
CA SER A 314 25.09 10.21 -4.41
C SER A 314 24.39 9.59 -3.20
N ASP A 315 23.38 8.75 -3.44
CA ASP A 315 22.57 8.09 -2.43
C ASP A 315 22.25 6.63 -2.83
N TYR A 316 21.62 5.91 -1.92
CA TYR A 316 21.14 4.56 -2.14
C TYR A 316 19.67 4.55 -2.57
N THR A 317 19.38 3.90 -3.68
CA THR A 317 18.02 3.51 -4.04
C THR A 317 17.78 2.05 -3.69
N ALA A 318 16.55 1.69 -3.30
CA ALA A 318 16.18 0.33 -2.93
C ALA A 318 14.87 -0.09 -3.60
N CYS A 319 14.65 -1.41 -3.66
CA CYS A 319 13.37 -1.94 -4.11
C CYS A 319 12.23 -1.38 -3.25
N SER A 320 11.11 -1.13 -3.86
CA SER A 320 9.90 -0.62 -3.19
C SER A 320 8.66 -1.25 -3.79
N GLY A 321 7.63 -1.49 -2.99
CA GLY A 321 6.34 -1.85 -3.54
C GLY A 321 5.79 -0.75 -4.42
N ILE A 322 5.70 0.47 -3.88
CA ILE A 322 5.29 1.67 -4.61
C ILE A 322 6.36 2.76 -4.46
N LYS A 323 6.69 3.43 -5.56
CA LYS A 323 7.49 4.67 -5.58
C LYS A 323 6.79 5.72 -6.43
N ALA A 324 6.53 6.88 -5.83
CA ALA A 324 6.05 8.07 -6.52
C ALA A 324 6.94 9.26 -6.19
N ASP A 325 7.22 10.13 -7.15
CA ASP A 325 8.00 11.33 -6.89
C ASP A 325 7.12 12.46 -6.33
N SER A 326 5.81 12.40 -6.54
CA SER A 326 4.87 13.41 -6.06
C SER A 326 3.94 12.84 -4.97
N LEU A 327 2.85 12.21 -5.32
CA LEU A 327 1.77 11.88 -4.39
C LEU A 327 1.41 10.39 -4.46
N VAL A 328 1.18 9.78 -3.30
CA VAL A 328 0.48 8.48 -3.21
C VAL A 328 -0.85 8.70 -2.52
N THR A 329 -1.96 8.39 -3.20
CA THR A 329 -3.31 8.48 -2.64
C THR A 329 -3.97 7.10 -2.64
N ILE A 330 -4.48 6.68 -1.48
CA ILE A 330 -5.26 5.44 -1.35
C ILE A 330 -6.65 5.84 -0.89
N ASN A 331 -7.63 5.71 -1.79
CA ASN A 331 -9.03 6.06 -1.55
C ASN A 331 -9.87 4.86 -1.13
N GLY A 332 -9.39 3.64 -1.38
CA GLY A 332 -10.12 2.41 -1.07
C GLY A 332 -9.40 1.17 -1.58
N GLY A 333 -10.12 0.04 -1.61
CA GLY A 333 -9.59 -1.23 -2.06
C GLY A 333 -8.67 -1.91 -1.05
N GLU A 334 -7.88 -2.85 -1.54
CA GLU A 334 -6.93 -3.62 -0.75
C GLU A 334 -5.53 -3.55 -1.37
N LEU A 335 -4.59 -2.99 -0.65
CA LEU A 335 -3.17 -2.90 -1.04
C LEU A 335 -2.33 -3.79 -0.12
N ASN A 336 -1.69 -4.80 -0.68
CA ASN A 336 -0.82 -5.71 0.03
C ASN A 336 0.60 -5.63 -0.54
N ILE A 337 1.59 -5.34 0.29
CA ILE A 337 2.99 -5.22 -0.14
C ILE A 337 3.87 -6.10 0.74
N LYS A 338 4.76 -6.87 0.11
CA LYS A 338 5.86 -7.55 0.79
C LYS A 338 7.18 -7.21 0.11
N SER A 339 8.08 -6.57 0.85
CA SER A 339 9.43 -6.23 0.37
C SER A 339 10.47 -6.98 1.20
N THR A 340 11.26 -7.85 0.55
CA THR A 340 12.22 -8.72 1.24
C THR A 340 13.67 -8.32 1.00
N GLY A 341 13.94 -7.42 0.07
CA GLY A 341 15.28 -6.95 -0.23
C GLY A 341 15.88 -6.08 0.87
N ILE A 342 17.20 -6.02 0.93
CA ILE A 342 17.92 -5.13 1.85
C ILE A 342 17.53 -3.68 1.55
N GLY A 343 17.19 -2.91 2.59
CA GLY A 343 16.72 -1.53 2.47
C GLY A 343 15.34 -1.38 1.82
N GLY A 344 14.66 -2.49 1.51
CA GLY A 344 13.40 -2.50 0.79
C GLY A 344 12.28 -1.73 1.51
N LYS A 345 11.44 -1.07 0.73
CA LYS A 345 10.36 -0.22 1.24
C LYS A 345 9.00 -0.76 0.79
N GLY A 346 7.96 -0.49 1.58
CA GLY A 346 6.59 -0.72 1.16
C GLY A 346 6.12 0.39 0.22
N ILE A 347 5.76 1.55 0.75
CA ILE A 347 5.40 2.75 0.00
C ILE A 347 6.47 3.81 0.24
N ASN A 348 6.94 4.44 -0.83
CA ASN A 348 7.89 5.53 -0.79
C ASN A 348 7.42 6.68 -1.68
N SER A 349 7.26 7.87 -1.12
CA SER A 349 6.96 9.08 -1.87
C SER A 349 8.01 10.15 -1.57
N ASP A 350 8.41 10.90 -2.59
CA ASP A 350 9.31 12.05 -2.39
C ASP A 350 8.54 13.31 -1.97
N ASP A 351 7.20 13.27 -1.99
CA ASP A 351 6.35 14.32 -1.43
C ASP A 351 5.36 13.70 -0.43
N GLN A 352 4.10 13.56 -0.73
CA GLN A 352 3.04 13.26 0.23
C GLN A 352 2.45 11.84 0.08
N ILE A 353 1.92 11.32 1.19
CA ILE A 353 1.11 10.10 1.20
C ILE A 353 -0.21 10.41 1.91
N VAL A 354 -1.34 10.08 1.27
CA VAL A 354 -2.68 10.25 1.83
C VAL A 354 -3.44 8.91 1.75
N ILE A 355 -3.86 8.41 2.91
CA ILE A 355 -4.69 7.21 3.02
C ILE A 355 -6.08 7.66 3.51
N ASN A 356 -7.05 7.67 2.60
CA ASN A 356 -8.42 8.10 2.90
C ASN A 356 -9.27 6.95 3.44
N ASP A 357 -9.12 5.75 2.86
CA ASP A 357 -9.87 4.55 3.24
C ASP A 357 -9.18 3.30 2.66
N GLY A 358 -9.81 2.12 2.81
CA GLY A 358 -9.31 0.85 2.31
C GLY A 358 -8.48 0.08 3.32
N VAL A 359 -7.81 -0.96 2.83
CA VAL A 359 -6.97 -1.83 3.64
C VAL A 359 -5.55 -1.83 3.08
N VAL A 360 -4.61 -1.35 3.86
CA VAL A 360 -3.18 -1.30 3.51
C VAL A 360 -2.42 -2.26 4.41
N ARG A 361 -1.75 -3.27 3.85
CA ARG A 361 -0.92 -4.23 4.56
C ARG A 361 0.48 -4.26 3.99
N ILE A 362 1.47 -3.99 4.83
CA ILE A 362 2.86 -3.91 4.41
C ILE A 362 3.72 -4.77 5.32
N ILE A 363 4.51 -5.67 4.72
CA ILE A 363 5.57 -6.42 5.40
C ILE A 363 6.91 -6.09 4.75
N THR A 364 7.91 -5.70 5.53
CA THR A 364 9.30 -5.70 5.07
C THR A 364 10.13 -6.64 5.94
N THR A 365 10.95 -7.47 5.29
CA THR A 365 11.83 -8.42 6.00
C THR A 365 13.31 -8.13 5.77
N GLY A 366 13.61 -7.16 4.91
CA GLY A 366 14.97 -6.71 4.65
C GLY A 366 15.59 -6.06 5.89
N LYS A 367 16.89 -5.97 5.92
CA LYS A 367 17.65 -5.31 7.00
C LYS A 367 18.35 -4.06 6.47
N ARG A 368 18.79 -3.21 7.39
CA ARG A 368 19.64 -2.06 7.08
C ARG A 368 20.96 -2.50 6.47
N GLN A 369 21.44 -1.74 5.49
CA GLN A 369 22.81 -1.72 5.02
C GLN A 369 23.44 -0.36 5.31
N LYS A 370 24.71 -0.35 5.72
CA LYS A 370 25.49 0.88 5.97
C LYS A 370 26.95 0.65 5.57
N ASP A 371 27.52 1.63 4.88
CA ASP A 371 28.94 1.67 4.54
C ASP A 371 29.47 3.11 4.56
N SER A 372 30.63 3.35 3.93
CA SER A 372 31.28 4.66 3.90
C SER A 372 30.55 5.69 3.00
N LYS A 373 29.66 5.25 2.11
CA LYS A 373 28.90 6.13 1.21
C LYS A 373 27.57 6.58 1.82
N GLY A 374 27.01 5.79 2.75
CA GLY A 374 25.74 6.10 3.38
C GLY A 374 25.08 4.89 3.99
N SER A 375 23.77 4.96 4.13
CA SER A 375 22.96 3.83 4.60
C SER A 375 21.61 3.78 3.92
N VAL A 376 21.07 2.57 3.77
CA VAL A 376 19.72 2.31 3.32
C VAL A 376 19.02 1.42 4.34
N SER A 377 17.83 1.82 4.79
CA SER A 377 17.04 1.11 5.79
C SER A 377 15.69 0.72 5.25
N PRO A 378 15.14 -0.43 5.67
CA PRO A 378 13.77 -0.79 5.36
C PRO A 378 12.79 0.20 5.95
N LYS A 379 11.73 0.51 5.21
CA LYS A 379 10.63 1.34 5.66
C LYS A 379 9.30 0.69 5.25
N GLY A 380 8.29 0.84 6.09
CA GLY A 380 6.95 0.45 5.69
C GLY A 380 6.33 1.51 4.78
N ILE A 381 6.04 2.66 5.33
CA ILE A 381 5.53 3.85 4.63
C ILE A 381 6.50 4.99 4.88
N LYS A 382 7.05 5.56 3.81
CA LYS A 382 7.96 6.71 3.90
C LYS A 382 7.51 7.83 2.98
N ALA A 383 7.48 9.06 3.50
CA ALA A 383 7.28 10.27 2.72
C ALA A 383 8.33 11.32 3.09
N ASP A 384 8.77 12.10 2.09
CA ASP A 384 9.59 13.28 2.36
C ASP A 384 8.72 14.49 2.74
N GLY A 385 7.46 14.54 2.28
CA GLY A 385 6.41 15.44 2.76
C GLY A 385 5.53 14.80 3.84
N ASN A 386 4.31 15.30 3.97
CA ASN A 386 3.38 14.86 5.01
C ASN A 386 2.80 13.47 4.73
N ILE A 387 2.53 12.73 5.81
CA ILE A 387 1.68 11.54 5.77
C ILE A 387 0.38 11.86 6.49
N THR A 388 -0.75 11.63 5.80
CA THR A 388 -2.09 11.83 6.35
C THR A 388 -2.90 10.54 6.25
N ILE A 389 -3.43 10.07 7.38
CA ILE A 389 -4.31 8.89 7.46
C ILE A 389 -5.69 9.36 7.93
N ASN A 390 -6.63 9.43 6.99
CA ASN A 390 -8.00 9.90 7.23
C ASN A 390 -8.95 8.77 7.64
N GLY A 391 -8.60 7.51 7.36
CA GLY A 391 -9.47 6.36 7.63
C GLY A 391 -8.87 5.03 7.23
N GLY A 392 -9.73 4.02 7.07
CA GLY A 392 -9.36 2.67 6.65
C GLY A 392 -8.58 1.89 7.70
N GLN A 393 -7.89 0.86 7.24
CA GLN A 393 -7.05 0.00 8.06
C GLN A 393 -5.62 -0.02 7.49
N THR A 394 -4.65 0.44 8.25
CA THR A 394 -3.23 0.46 7.89
C THR A 394 -2.45 -0.44 8.84
N GLN A 395 -1.88 -1.51 8.31
CA GLN A 395 -1.10 -2.50 9.05
C GLN A 395 0.31 -2.57 8.47
N VAL A 396 1.31 -2.21 9.26
CA VAL A 396 2.70 -2.16 8.83
C VAL A 396 3.56 -2.98 9.78
N ARG A 397 4.24 -3.98 9.25
CA ARG A 397 5.11 -4.87 10.02
C ARG A 397 6.50 -4.95 9.40
N LEU A 398 7.50 -4.50 10.13
CA LEU A 398 8.90 -4.62 9.75
C LEU A 398 9.56 -5.72 10.60
N GLU A 399 10.01 -6.77 9.94
CA GLU A 399 10.70 -7.91 10.55
C GLU A 399 12.23 -7.79 10.41
N GLY A 400 12.69 -6.77 9.68
CA GLY A 400 14.10 -6.43 9.55
C GLY A 400 14.68 -5.81 10.82
N SER A 401 15.96 -5.48 10.78
CA SER A 401 16.67 -4.91 11.93
C SER A 401 17.67 -3.82 11.52
N GLY A 402 18.03 -2.99 12.47
CA GLY A 402 18.97 -1.87 12.35
C GLY A 402 18.27 -0.52 12.47
N ASP A 403 19.04 0.49 12.88
CA ASP A 403 18.53 1.85 13.05
C ASP A 403 17.93 2.36 11.73
N GLY A 404 16.87 3.13 11.79
CA GLY A 404 16.11 3.60 10.66
C GLY A 404 15.15 2.56 10.06
N THR A 405 14.96 1.38 10.70
CA THR A 405 13.92 0.41 10.31
C THR A 405 12.61 0.80 10.97
N GLU A 406 11.88 1.72 10.36
CA GLU A 406 10.68 2.39 10.90
C GLU A 406 9.43 2.01 10.10
N ALA A 407 8.31 1.80 10.81
CA ALA A 407 7.10 1.36 10.11
C ALA A 407 6.44 2.51 9.34
N ILE A 408 6.30 3.69 9.93
CA ILE A 408 5.82 4.90 9.25
C ILE A 408 6.82 6.03 9.55
N GLU A 409 7.39 6.61 8.49
CA GLU A 409 8.32 7.73 8.59
C GLU A 409 7.90 8.88 7.69
N SER A 410 7.79 10.08 8.24
CA SER A 410 7.67 11.33 7.49
C SER A 410 8.86 12.23 7.77
N LYS A 411 9.45 12.80 6.72
CA LYS A 411 10.46 13.87 6.86
C LYS A 411 9.83 15.24 7.14
N SER A 412 8.50 15.31 7.21
CA SER A 412 7.71 16.51 7.53
C SER A 412 6.78 16.22 8.70
N GLU A 413 5.48 16.15 8.53
CA GLU A 413 4.49 15.96 9.58
C GLU A 413 3.65 14.70 9.36
N ILE A 414 3.15 14.10 10.45
CA ILE A 414 2.21 12.98 10.39
C ILE A 414 0.89 13.41 11.02
N HIS A 415 -0.22 13.13 10.32
CA HIS A 415 -1.57 13.37 10.77
C HIS A 415 -2.38 12.07 10.73
N ILE A 416 -2.89 11.62 11.87
CA ILE A 416 -3.81 10.48 11.98
C ILE A 416 -5.15 11.01 12.46
N GLU A 417 -6.09 11.14 11.52
CA GLU A 417 -7.43 11.72 11.78
C GLU A 417 -8.41 10.65 12.27
N ALA A 418 -8.35 9.45 11.68
CA ALA A 418 -9.24 8.34 11.99
C ALA A 418 -8.67 7.00 11.49
N GLY A 419 -9.49 5.92 11.51
CA GLY A 419 -9.13 4.59 11.04
C GLY A 419 -8.42 3.75 12.11
N THR A 420 -7.80 2.67 11.66
CA THR A 420 -7.00 1.78 12.49
C THR A 420 -5.59 1.73 11.93
N VAL A 421 -4.60 2.09 12.74
CA VAL A 421 -3.18 2.10 12.39
C VAL A 421 -2.43 1.17 13.33
N GLU A 422 -1.81 0.14 12.79
CA GLU A 422 -1.09 -0.89 13.52
C GLU A 422 0.34 -0.99 12.98
N CYS A 423 1.32 -0.57 13.79
CA CYS A 423 2.71 -0.48 13.42
C CYS A 423 3.60 -1.36 14.31
N TYR A 424 4.50 -2.10 13.68
CA TYR A 424 5.55 -2.84 14.35
C TYR A 424 6.87 -2.65 13.63
N SER A 425 7.93 -2.31 14.34
CA SER A 425 9.26 -2.09 13.78
C SER A 425 10.37 -2.48 14.75
N TYR A 426 11.60 -2.45 14.24
CA TYR A 426 12.81 -2.61 15.05
C TYR A 426 13.21 -1.28 15.70
N ASP A 427 13.21 -0.21 14.92
CA ASP A 427 13.43 1.17 15.36
C ASP A 427 12.06 1.81 15.65
N ASP A 428 11.89 3.11 15.51
CA ASP A 428 10.61 3.76 15.81
C ASP A 428 9.44 3.17 15.02
N ALA A 429 8.31 2.96 15.69
CA ALA A 429 7.16 2.45 14.96
C ALA A 429 6.50 3.56 14.13
N ILE A 430 6.40 4.77 14.67
CA ILE A 430 5.94 5.96 13.94
C ILE A 430 6.92 7.09 14.23
N ASN A 431 7.59 7.61 13.19
CA ASN A 431 8.58 8.68 13.30
C ASN A 431 8.21 9.88 12.42
N SER A 432 8.14 11.06 13.00
CA SER A 432 7.90 12.32 12.30
C SER A 432 9.05 13.29 12.53
N ALA A 433 9.69 13.78 11.46
CA ALA A 433 10.69 14.84 11.58
C ALA A 433 10.09 16.19 11.97
N GLY A 434 8.78 16.36 11.82
CA GLY A 434 7.99 17.52 12.22
C GLY A 434 7.11 17.24 13.43
N ASN A 435 5.96 17.93 13.46
CA ASN A 435 4.93 17.63 14.44
C ASN A 435 4.20 16.32 14.08
N LEU A 436 3.67 15.68 15.13
CA LEU A 436 2.81 14.51 14.96
C LEU A 436 1.47 14.77 15.63
N TYR A 437 0.38 14.53 14.88
CA TYR A 437 -0.98 14.74 15.34
C TYR A 437 -1.77 13.44 15.30
N ILE A 438 -2.44 13.10 16.40
CA ILE A 438 -3.41 12.00 16.47
C ILE A 438 -4.72 12.61 16.96
N ASP A 439 -5.65 12.81 16.02
CA ASP A 439 -6.93 13.45 16.30
C ASP A 439 -8.05 12.44 16.55
N GLY A 440 -7.86 11.19 16.10
CA GLY A 440 -8.84 10.12 16.29
C GLY A 440 -8.31 8.74 15.94
N GLY A 441 -9.24 7.77 15.79
CA GLY A 441 -8.94 6.40 15.38
C GLY A 441 -8.38 5.50 16.48
N TYR A 442 -7.84 4.36 16.05
CA TYR A 442 -7.21 3.35 16.88
C TYR A 442 -5.76 3.19 16.42
N VAL A 443 -4.81 3.58 17.25
CA VAL A 443 -3.38 3.54 16.94
C VAL A 443 -2.67 2.58 17.86
N TYR A 444 -2.02 1.58 17.30
CA TYR A 444 -1.08 0.72 17.98
C TYR A 444 0.31 0.88 17.33
N ALA A 445 1.26 1.33 18.09
CA ALA A 445 2.63 1.56 17.65
C ALA A 445 3.61 0.85 18.58
N ARG A 446 4.34 -0.14 18.05
CA ARG A 446 5.32 -0.91 18.84
C ARG A 446 6.67 -0.91 18.17
N ALA A 447 7.65 -0.40 18.88
CA ALA A 447 9.06 -0.49 18.59
C ALA A 447 9.73 -1.57 19.45
N MET A 448 10.65 -2.32 18.84
CA MET A 448 11.40 -3.35 19.56
C MET A 448 12.60 -2.80 20.30
N ASN A 449 13.20 -1.73 19.81
CA ASN A 449 14.50 -1.25 20.24
C ASN A 449 14.60 0.28 20.35
N ASN A 450 13.56 1.00 19.96
CA ASN A 450 13.49 2.46 20.06
C ASN A 450 12.08 2.89 20.51
N ASP A 451 11.56 4.03 20.08
CA ASP A 451 10.32 4.62 20.58
C ASP A 451 9.07 4.12 19.82
N GLY A 452 7.98 3.91 20.54
CA GLY A 452 6.71 3.54 19.91
C GLY A 452 6.24 4.63 18.94
N ILE A 453 6.23 5.87 19.41
CA ILE A 453 5.92 7.08 18.63
C ILE A 453 6.97 8.12 18.93
N ASP A 454 7.72 8.56 17.93
CA ASP A 454 8.69 9.65 18.02
C ASP A 454 8.27 10.85 17.17
N ALA A 455 8.24 12.04 17.78
CA ALA A 455 8.06 13.30 17.09
C ALA A 455 9.28 14.20 17.29
N ASN A 456 10.01 14.47 16.24
CA ASN A 456 11.18 15.36 16.31
C ASN A 456 10.80 16.84 16.55
N LYS A 457 9.49 17.13 16.68
CA LYS A 457 8.93 18.37 17.22
C LYS A 457 7.84 18.05 18.24
N ASN A 458 6.69 18.72 18.18
CA ASN A 458 5.63 18.49 19.15
C ASN A 458 4.76 17.28 18.79
N LEU A 459 4.35 16.55 19.81
CA LEU A 459 3.32 15.51 19.71
C LEU A 459 2.00 16.03 20.28
N TYR A 460 0.92 15.90 19.51
CA TYR A 460 -0.43 16.27 19.93
C TYR A 460 -1.34 15.05 19.84
N ILE A 461 -1.79 14.50 20.97
CA ILE A 461 -2.83 13.49 21.01
C ILE A 461 -4.12 14.18 21.44
N ASN A 462 -5.02 14.38 20.48
CA ASN A 462 -6.27 15.11 20.66
C ASN A 462 -7.47 14.20 20.84
N GLY A 463 -7.37 12.92 20.42
CA GLY A 463 -8.46 11.96 20.48
C GLY A 463 -8.01 10.52 20.21
N GLY A 464 -8.99 9.63 20.02
CA GLY A 464 -8.77 8.24 19.66
C GLY A 464 -8.36 7.33 20.83
N VAL A 465 -7.90 6.14 20.44
CA VAL A 465 -7.29 5.14 21.33
C VAL A 465 -5.85 4.94 20.86
N VAL A 466 -4.88 5.28 21.68
CA VAL A 466 -3.46 5.22 21.35
C VAL A 466 -2.74 4.29 22.32
N ILE A 467 -2.10 3.26 21.79
CA ILE A 467 -1.23 2.37 22.56
C ILE A 467 0.15 2.43 21.89
N ALA A 468 1.12 2.96 22.60
CA ALA A 468 2.49 3.12 22.15
C ALA A 468 3.44 2.36 23.07
N GLU A 469 4.20 1.43 22.48
CA GLU A 469 5.12 0.56 23.20
C GLU A 469 6.53 0.75 22.65
N GLY A 470 7.42 1.31 23.44
CA GLY A 470 8.83 1.46 23.14
C GLY A 470 9.69 0.37 23.76
N GLY A 471 10.95 0.38 23.41
CA GLY A 471 11.99 -0.52 23.89
C GLY A 471 12.30 -0.38 25.37
N GLN A 472 13.44 -0.97 25.76
CA GLN A 472 13.97 -0.82 27.11
C GLN A 472 14.65 0.54 27.25
N GLN A 473 14.93 0.93 28.49
CA GLN A 473 15.59 2.21 28.80
C GLN A 473 16.83 2.48 27.91
N PRO A 474 16.96 3.69 27.30
CA PRO A 474 16.21 4.91 27.66
C PRO A 474 14.88 5.11 26.93
N GLU A 475 14.48 4.23 26.04
CA GLU A 475 13.41 4.41 25.07
C GLU A 475 12.01 4.51 25.70
N CYS A 476 11.11 5.23 25.06
CA CYS A 476 9.78 5.56 25.55
C CYS A 476 8.65 4.94 24.70
N GLY A 477 7.45 4.85 25.26
CA GLY A 477 6.27 4.56 24.43
C GLY A 477 5.95 5.71 23.48
N ILE A 478 6.05 6.95 23.98
CA ILE A 478 6.02 8.19 23.20
C ILE A 478 7.23 9.01 23.53
N ASP A 479 7.84 9.66 22.53
CA ASP A 479 8.96 10.59 22.71
C ASP A 479 8.79 11.86 21.88
N VAL A 480 9.47 12.93 22.30
CA VAL A 480 9.63 14.16 21.53
C VAL A 480 11.03 14.70 21.70
N ALA A 481 11.57 15.31 20.63
CA ALA A 481 12.92 15.86 20.66
C ALA A 481 13.10 16.94 21.74
N GLU A 482 14.33 17.14 22.17
CA GLU A 482 14.69 18.17 23.16
C GLU A 482 14.24 19.56 22.73
N GLY A 483 13.56 20.26 23.63
CA GLY A 483 13.00 21.60 23.37
C GLY A 483 11.58 21.63 22.87
N TYR A 484 10.99 20.48 22.59
CA TYR A 484 9.59 20.32 22.19
C TYR A 484 8.75 19.69 23.29
N SER A 485 7.47 19.47 23.05
CA SER A 485 6.52 19.03 24.07
C SER A 485 5.51 18.01 23.54
N ALA A 486 5.19 17.03 24.39
CA ALA A 486 4.05 16.15 24.18
C ALA A 486 2.82 16.71 24.90
N PHE A 487 1.70 16.76 24.19
CA PHE A 487 0.40 17.25 24.67
C PHE A 487 -0.64 16.15 24.60
N ILE A 488 -1.23 15.80 25.75
CA ILE A 488 -2.39 14.89 25.79
C ILE A 488 -3.62 15.76 26.01
N ASN A 489 -4.40 15.93 24.94
CA ASN A 489 -5.58 16.78 24.93
C ASN A 489 -6.90 15.99 24.99
N GLY A 490 -6.87 14.71 24.64
CA GLY A 490 -8.03 13.82 24.61
C GLY A 490 -7.65 12.35 24.35
N GLY A 491 -8.65 11.51 24.22
CA GLY A 491 -8.49 10.09 23.91
C GLY A 491 -8.12 9.20 25.10
N THR A 492 -7.98 7.90 24.83
CA THR A 492 -7.41 6.95 25.80
C THR A 492 -6.01 6.61 25.34
N VAL A 493 -4.99 6.94 26.15
CA VAL A 493 -3.58 6.81 25.79
C VAL A 493 -2.89 5.87 26.78
N ILE A 494 -2.21 4.89 26.24
CA ILE A 494 -1.29 4.01 26.95
C ILE A 494 0.10 4.21 26.33
N ALA A 495 1.08 4.59 27.11
CA ALA A 495 2.49 4.65 26.69
C ALA A 495 3.34 3.81 27.63
N VAL A 496 4.07 2.85 27.07
CA VAL A 496 4.92 1.91 27.80
C VAL A 496 6.32 1.96 27.22
N GLY A 497 7.35 2.10 28.06
CA GLY A 497 8.74 2.09 27.61
C GLY A 497 9.70 1.88 28.78
N GLY A 498 10.98 1.93 28.49
CA GLY A 498 12.03 1.95 29.53
C GLY A 498 12.09 3.27 30.27
N GLY A 499 11.72 4.34 29.59
CA GLY A 499 11.57 5.70 30.09
C GLY A 499 10.13 6.22 29.97
N LEU A 500 9.91 7.44 30.46
CA LEU A 500 8.67 8.21 30.27
C LEU A 500 9.02 9.59 29.73
N GLN A 501 8.38 9.96 28.64
CA GLN A 501 8.39 11.32 28.12
C GLN A 501 7.65 12.27 29.09
N ALA A 502 8.22 13.45 29.30
CA ALA A 502 7.54 14.50 30.02
C ALA A 502 6.30 14.99 29.27
N ILE A 503 5.17 15.08 29.95
CA ILE A 503 3.92 15.63 29.40
C ILE A 503 3.78 17.09 29.81
N SER A 504 3.52 17.96 28.84
CA SER A 504 3.34 19.39 29.03
C SER A 504 2.21 19.71 30.00
N SER A 505 2.44 20.63 30.94
CA SER A 505 1.41 21.14 31.83
C SER A 505 0.27 21.89 31.11
N SER A 506 0.46 22.20 29.83
CA SER A 506 -0.59 22.77 28.97
C SER A 506 -1.53 21.72 28.37
N SER A 507 -1.30 20.41 28.65
CA SER A 507 -2.22 19.34 28.28
C SER A 507 -3.59 19.56 28.90
N LYS A 508 -4.63 19.20 28.14
CA LYS A 508 -6.03 19.36 28.58
C LYS A 508 -6.54 18.16 29.39
N GLN A 509 -5.86 17.01 29.28
CA GLN A 509 -6.24 15.77 29.90
C GLN A 509 -5.19 15.29 30.90
N ALA A 510 -5.65 14.71 32.02
CA ALA A 510 -4.77 14.21 33.05
C ALA A 510 -4.29 12.78 32.76
N SER A 511 -3.09 12.47 33.22
CA SER A 511 -2.45 11.16 33.09
C SER A 511 -2.01 10.63 34.45
N ILE A 512 -1.90 9.31 34.56
CA ILE A 512 -1.32 8.59 35.70
C ILE A 512 -0.04 7.90 35.21
N THR A 513 0.99 7.88 36.06
CA THR A 513 2.23 7.14 35.80
C THR A 513 2.47 6.09 36.87
N VAL A 514 2.97 4.93 36.45
CA VAL A 514 3.29 3.81 37.34
C VAL A 514 4.35 2.92 36.69
N ASN A 515 5.15 2.23 37.50
CA ASN A 515 5.96 1.12 37.03
C ASN A 515 5.16 -0.17 37.16
N ALA A 516 5.09 -0.96 36.08
CA ALA A 516 4.38 -2.21 36.04
C ALA A 516 5.25 -3.31 35.45
N SER A 517 5.29 -4.48 36.09
CA SER A 517 6.00 -5.63 35.55
C SER A 517 5.39 -6.07 34.22
N LEU A 518 6.23 -6.49 33.27
CA LEU A 518 5.77 -7.01 31.98
C LEU A 518 4.86 -8.24 32.15
N GLY A 519 3.87 -8.37 31.28
CA GLY A 519 2.86 -9.42 31.33
C GLY A 519 1.86 -9.28 32.48
N THR A 520 1.79 -8.12 33.13
CA THR A 520 0.87 -7.87 34.24
C THR A 520 -0.40 -7.19 33.74
N THR A 521 -1.56 -7.71 34.14
CA THR A 521 -2.84 -7.04 33.94
C THR A 521 -3.08 -6.03 35.05
N LEU A 522 -3.35 -4.80 34.67
CA LEU A 522 -3.69 -3.69 35.55
C LEU A 522 -5.15 -3.28 35.36
N GLY A 523 -5.88 -3.11 36.43
CA GLY A 523 -7.19 -2.48 36.40
C GLY A 523 -7.13 -1.10 37.02
N VAL A 524 -7.72 -0.09 36.37
CA VAL A 524 -7.84 1.29 36.88
C VAL A 524 -9.27 1.51 37.39
N ILE A 525 -9.39 1.96 38.66
CA ILE A 525 -10.66 2.07 39.37
C ILE A 525 -10.82 3.49 39.95
N ASP A 526 -11.99 4.10 39.73
CA ASP A 526 -12.45 5.33 40.37
C ASP A 526 -13.48 4.96 41.47
N GLY A 527 -13.06 5.02 42.71
CA GLY A 527 -13.88 4.55 43.84
C GLY A 527 -14.25 3.06 43.73
N THR A 528 -15.42 2.75 43.18
CA THR A 528 -15.88 1.39 42.90
C THR A 528 -16.09 1.11 41.43
N THR A 529 -15.90 2.11 40.59
CA THR A 529 -16.17 2.06 39.13
C THR A 529 -14.93 1.66 38.37
N ALA A 530 -15.00 0.60 37.57
CA ALA A 530 -13.93 0.26 36.62
C ALA A 530 -13.81 1.34 35.53
N VAL A 531 -12.61 1.84 35.30
CA VAL A 531 -12.32 2.81 34.24
C VAL A 531 -11.83 2.09 32.99
N LEU A 532 -10.78 1.32 33.13
CA LEU A 532 -10.18 0.50 32.07
C LEU A 532 -9.31 -0.60 32.67
N GLY A 533 -8.99 -1.60 31.88
CA GLY A 533 -7.94 -2.56 32.16
C GLY A 533 -6.85 -2.47 31.10
N TYR A 534 -5.61 -2.79 31.46
CA TYR A 534 -4.50 -2.88 30.52
C TYR A 534 -3.58 -4.03 30.92
N THR A 535 -3.23 -4.87 29.94
CA THR A 535 -2.22 -5.91 30.11
C THR A 535 -0.93 -5.43 29.44
N THR A 536 0.12 -5.23 30.25
CA THR A 536 1.43 -4.79 29.75
C THR A 536 2.03 -5.83 28.80
N PRO A 537 2.92 -5.42 27.85
CA PRO A 537 3.60 -6.35 26.96
C PRO A 537 4.32 -7.48 27.73
N ALA A 538 4.43 -8.64 27.10
CA ALA A 538 5.07 -9.80 27.75
C ALA A 538 6.60 -9.71 27.74
N SER A 539 7.20 -9.02 26.77
CA SER A 539 8.65 -8.91 26.60
C SER A 539 9.04 -7.74 25.69
N ASN A 540 10.35 -7.46 25.64
CA ASN A 540 10.98 -6.46 24.75
C ASN A 540 10.44 -5.04 24.86
N SER A 541 10.02 -4.66 26.07
CA SER A 541 9.59 -3.30 26.39
C SER A 541 10.10 -2.94 27.79
N GLY A 542 10.02 -1.67 28.14
CA GLY A 542 10.27 -1.19 29.49
C GLY A 542 9.09 -1.47 30.43
N ASN A 543 9.20 -0.99 31.65
CA ASN A 543 8.18 -1.13 32.68
C ASN A 543 7.61 0.19 33.20
N ALA A 544 8.04 1.31 32.60
CA ALA A 544 7.46 2.62 32.88
C ALA A 544 6.18 2.78 32.04
N LEU A 545 5.06 3.05 32.71
CA LEU A 545 3.74 3.10 32.11
C LEU A 545 3.06 4.44 32.40
N MET A 546 2.56 5.07 31.37
CA MET A 546 1.65 6.21 31.45
C MET A 546 0.27 5.78 30.92
N ILE A 547 -0.75 6.14 31.66
CA ILE A 547 -2.16 5.94 31.28
C ILE A 547 -2.84 7.29 31.30
N SER A 548 -3.54 7.67 30.23
CA SER A 548 -4.40 8.84 30.19
C SER A 548 -5.79 8.46 29.70
N SER A 549 -6.82 9.07 30.28
CA SER A 549 -8.22 8.76 29.96
C SER A 549 -9.09 10.02 30.12
N PRO A 550 -10.11 10.21 29.28
CA PRO A 550 -11.04 11.33 29.39
C PRO A 550 -11.78 11.44 30.73
N VAL A 551 -11.83 10.35 31.50
CA VAL A 551 -12.47 10.34 32.82
C VAL A 551 -11.56 10.83 33.94
N PHE A 552 -10.25 10.94 33.67
CA PHE A 552 -9.30 11.38 34.70
C PHE A 552 -9.43 12.87 35.00
N LYS A 553 -9.48 13.19 36.27
CA LYS A 553 -9.51 14.57 36.78
C LYS A 553 -8.19 14.88 37.44
N SER A 554 -7.55 15.96 37.04
CA SER A 554 -6.30 16.40 37.66
C SER A 554 -6.47 16.60 39.18
N GLY A 555 -5.55 16.06 39.95
CA GLY A 555 -5.60 16.03 41.42
C GLY A 555 -6.45 14.94 42.05
N SER A 556 -7.21 14.16 41.26
CA SER A 556 -7.97 13.01 41.76
C SER A 556 -7.09 11.77 41.85
N THR A 557 -7.40 10.92 42.83
CA THR A 557 -6.70 9.66 43.08
C THR A 557 -7.53 8.48 42.56
N TYR A 558 -6.85 7.58 41.86
CA TYR A 558 -7.38 6.37 41.27
C TYR A 558 -6.64 5.16 41.85
N THR A 559 -7.35 4.06 42.06
CA THR A 559 -6.73 2.81 42.53
C THR A 559 -6.30 1.95 41.32
N LEU A 560 -5.03 1.64 41.26
CA LEU A 560 -4.44 0.71 40.28
C LEU A 560 -4.34 -0.67 40.91
N ARG A 561 -4.97 -1.68 40.31
CA ARG A 561 -5.01 -3.06 40.80
C ARG A 561 -4.24 -3.98 39.85
N ALA A 562 -3.11 -4.51 40.30
CA ALA A 562 -2.26 -5.40 39.54
C ALA A 562 -2.63 -6.87 39.71
N GLY A 563 -2.47 -7.68 38.67
CA GLY A 563 -2.77 -9.12 38.65
C GLY A 563 -4.25 -9.42 38.80
N CYS A 564 -5.12 -8.55 38.32
CA CYS A 564 -6.58 -8.72 38.36
C CYS A 564 -7.08 -9.41 37.07
N ALA A 565 -8.25 -10.06 37.19
CA ALA A 565 -8.99 -10.50 36.00
C ALA A 565 -9.80 -9.33 35.44
N LEU A 566 -9.95 -9.32 34.11
CA LEU A 566 -10.83 -8.41 33.37
C LEU A 566 -11.93 -9.26 32.74
N ASP A 567 -13.20 -8.98 33.09
CA ASP A 567 -14.35 -9.71 32.55
C ASP A 567 -15.22 -8.80 31.70
N GLY A 568 -15.49 -9.23 30.45
CA GLY A 568 -16.28 -8.47 29.48
C GLY A 568 -15.50 -7.29 28.88
N GLY A 569 -16.25 -6.41 28.22
CA GLY A 569 -15.68 -5.22 27.58
C GLY A 569 -15.17 -5.44 26.15
N THR A 570 -14.56 -4.40 25.60
CA THR A 570 -13.91 -4.39 24.27
C THR A 570 -12.41 -4.23 24.44
N SER A 571 -11.65 -5.06 23.76
CA SER A 571 -10.19 -5.07 23.85
C SER A 571 -9.53 -4.60 22.56
N PHE A 572 -8.43 -3.84 22.70
CA PHE A 572 -7.53 -3.43 21.65
C PHE A 572 -6.10 -3.46 22.21
N TYR A 573 -5.24 -4.31 21.72
CA TYR A 573 -3.82 -4.47 22.11
C TYR A 573 -3.56 -4.34 23.62
N GLY A 574 -4.15 -5.22 24.40
CA GLY A 574 -4.01 -5.25 25.87
C GLY A 574 -4.87 -4.25 26.62
N LEU A 575 -5.34 -3.17 26.02
CA LEU A 575 -6.33 -2.26 26.61
C LEU A 575 -7.71 -2.89 26.54
N THR A 576 -8.44 -2.89 27.67
CA THR A 576 -9.84 -3.33 27.75
C THR A 576 -10.68 -2.23 28.39
N THR A 577 -11.74 -1.81 27.72
CA THR A 577 -12.70 -0.81 28.20
C THR A 577 -14.07 -1.42 28.37
N GLY A 578 -14.86 -0.88 29.30
CA GLY A 578 -16.21 -1.41 29.61
C GLY A 578 -16.20 -2.78 30.33
N CYS A 579 -15.04 -3.19 30.87
CA CYS A 579 -14.90 -4.44 31.63
C CYS A 579 -15.25 -4.27 33.11
N THR A 580 -15.44 -5.38 33.81
CA THR A 580 -15.37 -5.45 35.26
C THR A 580 -13.96 -5.87 35.68
N ILE A 581 -13.50 -5.32 36.83
CA ILE A 581 -12.15 -5.57 37.35
C ILE A 581 -12.26 -6.41 38.61
N GLY A 582 -11.73 -7.62 38.55
CA GLY A 582 -11.70 -8.57 39.65
C GLY A 582 -10.75 -8.17 40.79
N SER A 583 -10.59 -9.03 41.77
CA SER A 583 -9.56 -8.86 42.80
C SER A 583 -8.17 -9.00 42.19
N GLY A 584 -7.24 -8.17 42.65
CA GLY A 584 -5.83 -8.23 42.22
C GLY A 584 -4.93 -8.70 43.35
N ASN A 585 -3.67 -8.96 42.99
CA ASN A 585 -2.64 -9.37 43.96
C ASN A 585 -2.09 -8.19 44.75
N GLN A 586 -2.13 -6.99 44.13
CA GLN A 586 -1.59 -5.77 44.71
C GLN A 586 -2.45 -4.56 44.28
N SER A 587 -2.55 -3.55 45.11
CA SER A 587 -3.21 -2.29 44.79
C SER A 587 -2.32 -1.12 45.22
N VAL A 588 -2.32 -0.09 44.40
CA VAL A 588 -1.61 1.17 44.69
C VAL A 588 -2.49 2.33 44.24
N ASP A 589 -2.48 3.41 45.01
CA ASP A 589 -3.19 4.63 44.64
C ASP A 589 -2.26 5.55 43.85
N ALA A 590 -2.77 6.12 42.78
CA ALA A 590 -2.04 7.07 41.92
C ALA A 590 -2.88 8.32 41.67
N THR A 591 -2.26 9.47 41.74
CA THR A 591 -2.91 10.77 41.50
C THR A 591 -2.72 11.21 40.04
N ALA A 592 -3.81 11.50 39.35
CA ALA A 592 -3.78 11.98 37.99
C ALA A 592 -3.35 13.45 37.92
N SER A 593 -2.54 13.78 36.94
CA SER A 593 -2.00 15.14 36.70
C SER A 593 -1.98 15.48 35.21
N THR A 594 -2.25 16.73 34.87
CA THR A 594 -2.04 17.24 33.50
C THR A 594 -0.57 17.42 33.14
N SER A 595 0.33 17.36 34.12
CA SER A 595 1.77 17.40 33.92
C SER A 595 2.41 16.14 34.47
N VAL A 596 3.21 15.49 33.63
CA VAL A 596 3.99 14.31 33.98
C VAL A 596 5.46 14.66 33.86
N SER A 597 6.25 14.35 34.89
CA SER A 597 7.69 14.45 34.83
C SER A 597 8.27 13.29 34.04
N GLY A 598 9.12 13.57 33.08
CA GLY A 598 9.87 12.55 32.36
C GLY A 598 10.83 11.80 33.29
N SER A 599 11.04 10.54 33.01
CA SER A 599 12.08 9.72 33.63
C SER A 599 12.97 9.13 32.53
N MET A 600 13.70 9.97 31.83
CA MET A 600 14.79 9.48 31.00
C MET A 600 15.89 8.96 31.95
N GLY A 601 16.30 7.71 31.75
CA GLY A 601 17.30 7.07 32.59
C GLY A 601 18.57 7.88 32.71
N GLY A 602 19.07 7.93 33.94
CA GLY A 602 20.14 8.77 34.43
C GLY A 602 21.23 9.12 33.42
N GLY A 603 21.49 10.41 33.34
CA GLY A 603 22.36 11.06 32.39
C GLY A 603 23.63 10.31 32.06
N MET A 604 23.84 10.09 30.80
CA MET A 604 25.16 9.76 30.27
C MET A 604 26.12 10.94 30.50
N PRO A 605 27.36 10.71 30.96
CA PRO A 605 28.37 11.74 30.94
C PRO A 605 28.70 12.07 29.48
N GLY A 606 28.35 13.27 29.06
CA GLY A 606 28.85 14.00 27.91
C GLY A 606 29.50 13.20 26.77
N GLY A 607 28.70 12.61 25.89
CA GLY A 607 29.08 12.16 24.55
C GLY A 607 28.32 13.00 23.54
N GLY A 608 29.04 13.90 22.87
CA GLY A 608 28.45 14.89 21.99
C GLY A 608 27.59 14.28 20.89
N PHE A 609 26.45 14.87 20.74
CA PHE A 609 25.54 14.75 19.63
C PHE A 609 26.32 14.84 18.30
N ARG A 610 26.31 13.80 17.50
CA ARG A 610 26.63 13.92 16.08
C ARG A 610 25.30 14.05 15.34
N PRO A 611 25.03 15.18 14.66
CA PRO A 611 23.93 15.23 13.72
C PRO A 611 24.19 14.15 12.68
N GLY A 612 23.26 13.20 12.54
CA GLY A 612 23.27 12.25 11.45
C GLY A 612 23.21 13.03 10.15
N GLY A 613 24.21 12.84 9.32
CA GLY A 613 24.22 13.39 7.98
C GLY A 613 23.05 12.86 7.18
N TRP A 614 22.52 13.74 6.40
CA TRP A 614 21.42 13.69 5.44
C TRP A 614 21.50 12.49 4.50
#